data_5028c2f902dd4f014965dc7c9ed68ce8
#
_entry.id   5028c2f902dd4f014965dc7c9ed68ce8
#
_cell.length_a   1.000
_cell.length_b   1.000
_cell.length_c   1.000
_cell.angle_alpha   90.00
_cell.angle_beta   90.00
_cell.angle_gamma   90.00
#
_symmetry.space_group_name_H-M   'P 1'
#
loop_
_entity.id
_entity.type
_entity.pdbx_description
1 polymer ?
#
loop_
_entity_poly.entity_id
_entity_poly.type
_entity_poly.pdbx_seq_one_letter_code
_entity_poly.pdbx_strand_id
1 'polypeptide(L)'
;MTRSYPDVIDPTLVGTYPASAMSGGGYVWDAVLEYRVWCHPESGAADLEEGSDYFHSFASFADALTFAENTEGAEKPLALIMQEEYIDESSPGKYRHVKKRRVAEWQVEFLSRPRRTPRTIPDFMAPDAPRNRLAIIRGQV
;
A
#
# COMPACT_ATOMS: atom_id res chain seq x y z
N MET A 1 10.28 3.29 -20.11
CA MET A 1 10.55 4.16 -18.95
C MET A 1 10.15 3.43 -17.67
N THR A 2 11.06 3.34 -16.73
CA THR A 2 10.80 2.66 -15.46
C THR A 2 9.99 3.58 -14.55
N ARG A 3 8.90 3.03 -13.99
CA ARG A 3 8.10 3.79 -13.06
C ARG A 3 8.80 3.91 -11.72
N SER A 4 8.83 5.12 -11.17
CA SER A 4 9.44 5.38 -9.87
C SER A 4 8.37 5.51 -8.79
N TYR A 5 8.61 4.90 -7.65
CA TYR A 5 7.74 4.98 -6.48
C TYR A 5 8.51 5.51 -5.28
N PRO A 6 7.81 6.03 -4.26
CA PRO A 6 8.48 6.63 -3.10
C PRO A 6 9.41 5.67 -2.38
N ASP A 7 10.50 6.23 -1.83
CA ASP A 7 11.38 5.49 -0.94
C ASP A 7 10.68 5.19 0.38
N VAL A 8 11.14 4.15 1.07
CA VAL A 8 10.61 3.83 2.40
C VAL A 8 11.01 4.91 3.40
N ILE A 9 10.16 5.12 4.41
CA ILE A 9 10.37 6.18 5.39
C ILE A 9 11.59 5.91 6.29
N ASP A 10 11.86 4.64 6.60
CA ASP A 10 13.00 4.25 7.44
C ASP A 10 13.56 2.91 6.96
N PRO A 11 14.65 2.93 6.17
CA PRO A 11 15.24 1.69 5.67
C PRO A 11 15.72 0.72 6.75
N THR A 12 16.02 1.22 7.94
CA THR A 12 16.51 0.36 9.04
C THR A 12 15.41 -0.53 9.61
N LEU A 13 14.15 -0.20 9.37
CA LEU A 13 13.01 -0.97 9.85
C LEU A 13 12.48 -1.98 8.83
N VAL A 14 12.99 -1.96 7.60
CA VAL A 14 12.57 -2.92 6.55
C VAL A 14 12.83 -4.34 7.04
N GLY A 15 11.83 -5.20 6.93
CA GLY A 15 11.90 -6.59 7.38
C GLY A 15 11.51 -6.78 8.85
N THR A 16 11.19 -5.70 9.58
CA THR A 16 10.77 -5.81 11.00
C THR A 16 9.26 -5.76 11.17
N TYR A 17 8.51 -5.41 10.13
CA TYR A 17 7.07 -5.27 10.22
C TYR A 17 6.36 -6.62 10.18
N PRO A 18 5.25 -6.78 10.94
CA PRO A 18 4.50 -8.04 10.94
C PRO A 18 3.93 -8.38 9.57
N ALA A 19 3.74 -9.67 9.31
CA ALA A 19 3.09 -10.13 8.09
C ALA A 19 1.63 -9.67 8.03
N SER A 20 0.95 -9.66 9.18
CA SER A 20 -0.44 -9.25 9.22
C SER A 20 -0.59 -7.76 9.00
N ALA A 21 -1.39 -7.40 8.01
CA ALA A 21 -1.70 -6.02 7.68
C ALA A 21 -3.08 -6.00 7.02
N MET A 22 -3.70 -4.82 7.00
CA MET A 22 -4.96 -4.68 6.26
C MET A 22 -4.69 -4.83 4.77
N SER A 23 -5.68 -5.30 4.02
CA SER A 23 -5.57 -5.49 2.58
C SER A 23 -6.29 -4.35 1.87
N GLY A 24 -5.52 -3.44 1.28
CA GLY A 24 -6.05 -2.29 0.55
C GLY A 24 -6.87 -1.33 1.41
N GLY A 25 -7.57 -0.42 0.76
CA GLY A 25 -8.53 0.46 1.41
C GLY A 25 -7.95 1.69 2.11
N GLY A 26 -8.82 2.47 2.73
CA GLY A 26 -8.46 3.66 3.49
C GLY A 26 -8.31 4.93 2.66
N TYR A 27 -8.21 4.82 1.34
CA TYR A 27 -8.15 5.90 0.34
C TYR A 27 -6.86 6.72 0.31
N VAL A 28 -6.19 6.92 1.44
CA VAL A 28 -5.04 7.84 1.54
C VAL A 28 -3.81 7.11 2.05
N TRP A 29 -2.63 7.71 1.85
CA TRP A 29 -1.39 7.16 2.37
C TRP A 29 -0.48 8.29 2.87
N ASP A 30 0.31 7.97 3.90
CA ASP A 30 1.24 8.92 4.51
C ASP A 30 2.69 8.58 4.24
N ALA A 31 3.02 7.29 4.27
CA ALA A 31 4.40 6.83 4.07
C ALA A 31 4.41 5.40 3.57
N VAL A 32 5.47 5.04 2.86
CA VAL A 32 5.77 3.65 2.52
C VAL A 32 6.70 3.11 3.60
N LEU A 33 6.32 1.99 4.21
CA LEU A 33 7.13 1.36 5.25
C LEU A 33 8.13 0.37 4.66
N GLU A 34 7.69 -0.42 3.69
CA GLU A 34 8.52 -1.36 2.94
C GLU A 34 7.79 -1.82 1.70
N TYR A 35 8.53 -2.39 0.75
CA TYR A 35 7.94 -3.09 -0.39
C TYR A 35 8.02 -4.57 -0.12
N ARG A 36 6.94 -5.31 -0.40
CA ARG A 36 6.83 -6.74 -0.13
C ARG A 36 6.64 -7.53 -1.41
N VAL A 37 7.32 -8.66 -1.51
CA VAL A 37 7.09 -9.62 -2.59
C VAL A 37 6.67 -10.93 -1.94
N TRP A 38 5.40 -11.28 -2.10
CA TRP A 38 4.85 -12.54 -1.60
C TRP A 38 5.24 -13.67 -2.51
N CYS A 39 5.65 -14.78 -1.91
CA CYS A 39 6.08 -15.98 -2.60
C CYS A 39 5.19 -17.15 -2.23
N HIS A 40 4.78 -17.91 -3.24
CA HIS A 40 3.81 -19.00 -3.09
C HIS A 40 4.46 -20.31 -3.52
N PRO A 41 4.75 -21.24 -2.59
CA PRO A 41 5.31 -22.54 -2.96
C PRO A 41 4.43 -23.33 -3.93
N GLU A 42 3.09 -23.17 -3.84
CA GLU A 42 2.16 -23.82 -4.78
C GLU A 42 2.34 -23.31 -6.22
N SER A 43 2.90 -22.14 -6.40
CA SER A 43 3.14 -21.53 -7.71
C SER A 43 4.60 -21.65 -8.14
N GLY A 44 5.40 -22.43 -7.43
CA GLY A 44 6.77 -22.73 -7.81
C GLY A 44 7.86 -22.07 -6.98
N ALA A 45 7.50 -21.26 -5.98
CA ALA A 45 8.51 -20.67 -5.09
C ALA A 45 9.11 -21.75 -4.19
N ALA A 46 10.35 -21.50 -3.73
CA ALA A 46 11.00 -22.40 -2.79
C ALA A 46 10.16 -22.60 -1.53
N ASP A 47 10.07 -23.83 -1.04
CA ASP A 47 9.29 -24.13 0.16
C ASP A 47 10.16 -23.87 1.39
N LEU A 48 10.04 -22.67 1.94
CA LEU A 48 10.82 -22.22 3.10
C LEU A 48 10.07 -22.28 4.41
N GLU A 49 8.73 -22.36 4.36
CA GLU A 49 7.86 -22.23 5.53
C GLU A 49 6.81 -23.36 5.56
N GLU A 50 7.24 -24.59 5.31
CA GLU A 50 6.39 -25.77 5.36
C GLU A 50 5.10 -25.65 4.55
N GLY A 51 5.24 -25.22 3.30
CA GLY A 51 4.12 -25.04 2.36
C GLY A 51 3.39 -23.74 2.48
N SER A 52 3.69 -22.93 3.49
CA SER A 52 3.05 -21.63 3.69
C SER A 52 3.63 -20.56 2.79
N ASP A 53 2.78 -19.61 2.41
CA ASP A 53 3.21 -18.39 1.73
C ASP A 53 4.10 -17.56 2.65
N TYR A 54 5.05 -16.86 2.05
CA TYR A 54 5.95 -15.97 2.79
C TYR A 54 6.28 -14.76 1.92
N PHE A 55 6.90 -13.75 2.51
CA PHE A 55 7.30 -12.58 1.74
C PHE A 55 8.72 -12.15 2.07
N HIS A 56 9.33 -11.46 1.11
CA HIS A 56 10.59 -10.75 1.30
C HIS A 56 10.31 -9.26 1.29
N SER A 57 11.06 -8.51 2.10
CA SER A 57 10.90 -7.07 2.25
C SER A 57 12.07 -6.32 1.62
N PHE A 58 11.76 -5.17 1.00
CA PHE A 58 12.74 -4.37 0.27
C PHE A 58 12.58 -2.89 0.61
N ALA A 59 13.71 -2.17 0.58
CA ALA A 59 13.70 -0.72 0.83
C ALA A 59 13.32 0.09 -0.41
N SER A 60 13.40 -0.52 -1.60
CA SER A 60 13.04 0.17 -2.85
C SER A 60 12.14 -0.70 -3.71
N PHE A 61 11.29 -0.02 -4.49
CA PHE A 61 10.46 -0.72 -5.47
C PHE A 61 11.32 -1.42 -6.52
N ALA A 62 12.40 -0.78 -6.96
CA ALA A 62 13.27 -1.35 -8.00
C ALA A 62 13.84 -2.70 -7.58
N ASP A 63 14.33 -2.81 -6.34
CA ASP A 63 14.86 -4.07 -5.82
C ASP A 63 13.76 -5.12 -5.69
N ALA A 64 12.59 -4.72 -5.19
CA ALA A 64 11.44 -5.63 -5.08
C ALA A 64 11.02 -6.16 -6.46
N LEU A 65 10.95 -5.29 -7.46
CA LEU A 65 10.57 -5.68 -8.82
C LEU A 65 11.58 -6.65 -9.43
N THR A 66 12.87 -6.35 -9.29
CA THR A 66 13.92 -7.23 -9.79
C THR A 66 13.82 -8.62 -9.17
N PHE A 67 13.62 -8.67 -7.85
CA PHE A 67 13.44 -9.96 -7.16
C PHE A 67 12.20 -10.69 -7.68
N ALA A 68 11.07 -10.00 -7.81
CA ALA A 68 9.82 -10.62 -8.26
C ALA A 68 9.94 -11.17 -9.69
N GLU A 69 10.59 -10.42 -10.58
CA GLU A 69 10.75 -10.84 -11.97
C GLU A 69 11.70 -12.03 -12.13
N ASN A 70 12.58 -12.27 -11.16
CA ASN A 70 13.56 -13.33 -11.20
C ASN A 70 13.25 -14.50 -10.27
N THR A 71 12.06 -14.52 -9.66
CA THR A 71 11.69 -15.53 -8.68
C THR A 71 10.40 -16.23 -9.08
N GLU A 72 10.50 -17.54 -9.35
CA GLU A 72 9.31 -18.32 -9.67
C GLU A 72 8.37 -18.36 -8.46
N GLY A 73 7.07 -18.22 -8.72
CA GLY A 73 6.06 -18.23 -7.66
C GLY A 73 5.93 -16.93 -6.88
N ALA A 74 6.66 -15.88 -7.29
CA ALA A 74 6.56 -14.57 -6.66
C ALA A 74 5.46 -13.73 -7.31
N GLU A 75 4.71 -12.99 -6.48
CA GLU A 75 3.75 -12.01 -6.95
C GLU A 75 4.44 -10.69 -7.30
N LYS A 76 3.68 -9.79 -7.91
CA LYS A 76 4.13 -8.41 -8.10
C LYS A 76 4.32 -7.74 -6.74
N PRO A 77 5.28 -6.80 -6.62
CA PRO A 77 5.48 -6.10 -5.36
C PRO A 77 4.25 -5.37 -4.87
N LEU A 78 4.04 -5.42 -3.56
CA LEU A 78 3.06 -4.60 -2.85
C LEU A 78 3.81 -3.57 -2.01
N ALA A 79 3.16 -2.46 -1.71
CA ALA A 79 3.68 -1.48 -0.77
C ALA A 79 2.99 -1.66 0.57
N LEU A 80 3.76 -1.79 1.64
CA LEU A 80 3.22 -1.70 3.00
C LEU A 80 3.20 -0.22 3.35
N ILE A 81 2.00 0.35 3.46
CA ILE A 81 1.83 1.77 3.70
C ILE A 81 1.31 2.04 5.09
N MET A 82 1.63 3.23 5.58
CA MET A 82 1.11 3.73 6.85
C MET A 82 0.12 4.86 6.57
N GLN A 83 -1.01 4.81 7.24
CA GLN A 83 -2.05 5.82 7.20
C GLN A 83 -2.21 6.37 8.62
N GLU A 84 -1.91 7.65 8.84
CA GLU A 84 -2.10 8.26 10.16
C GLU A 84 -3.59 8.41 10.46
N GLU A 85 -4.38 8.62 9.42
CA GLU A 85 -5.83 8.60 9.46
C GLU A 85 -6.32 8.11 8.10
N TYR A 86 -7.58 7.71 8.01
CA TYR A 86 -8.07 7.14 6.76
C TYR A 86 -9.58 7.32 6.64
N ILE A 87 -10.09 6.96 5.46
CA ILE A 87 -11.52 6.95 5.17
C ILE A 87 -11.99 5.51 5.19
N ASP A 88 -12.97 5.22 6.07
CA ASP A 88 -13.63 3.93 6.11
C ASP A 88 -14.93 4.02 5.31
N GLU A 89 -15.12 3.07 4.41
CA GLU A 89 -16.34 2.97 3.61
C GLU A 89 -17.09 1.74 4.06
N SER A 90 -17.95 1.90 5.08
CA SER A 90 -18.69 0.81 5.70
C SER A 90 -19.68 0.14 4.74
N SER A 91 -20.21 0.91 3.79
CA SER A 91 -21.01 0.43 2.68
C SER A 91 -20.82 1.38 1.50
N PRO A 92 -21.11 0.95 0.26
CA PRO A 92 -20.85 1.79 -0.90
C PRO A 92 -21.40 3.21 -0.76
N GLY A 93 -20.54 4.21 -0.88
CA GLY A 93 -20.89 5.62 -0.80
C GLY A 93 -21.04 6.17 0.62
N LYS A 94 -20.87 5.35 1.64
CA LYS A 94 -20.98 5.79 3.05
C LYS A 94 -19.58 5.87 3.65
N TYR A 95 -19.06 7.08 3.77
CA TYR A 95 -17.70 7.35 4.19
C TYR A 95 -17.65 7.84 5.62
N ARG A 96 -16.62 7.41 6.36
CA ARG A 96 -16.36 7.85 7.72
C ARG A 96 -14.88 8.21 7.86
N HIS A 97 -14.60 9.35 8.46
CA HIS A 97 -13.24 9.77 8.77
C HIS A 97 -12.79 9.07 10.06
N VAL A 98 -11.75 8.26 9.98
CA VAL A 98 -11.19 7.54 11.14
C VAL A 98 -9.83 8.13 11.48
N LYS A 99 -9.71 8.68 12.69
CA LYS A 99 -8.47 9.33 13.17
C LYS A 99 -7.63 8.34 13.98
N LYS A 100 -7.27 7.23 13.34
CA LYS A 100 -6.41 6.20 13.93
C LYS A 100 -5.40 5.76 12.90
N ARG A 101 -4.21 5.37 13.37
CA ARG A 101 -3.20 4.79 12.48
C ARG A 101 -3.64 3.43 11.98
N ARG A 102 -3.37 3.20 10.70
CA ARG A 102 -3.65 1.95 10.01
C ARG A 102 -2.44 1.59 9.15
N VAL A 103 -2.12 0.30 9.07
CA VAL A 103 -1.07 -0.20 8.18
C VAL A 103 -1.73 -1.17 7.21
N ALA A 104 -1.45 -0.99 5.93
CA ALA A 104 -2.10 -1.77 4.88
C ALA A 104 -1.13 -2.13 3.76
N GLU A 105 -1.36 -3.28 3.14
CA GLU A 105 -0.69 -3.63 1.90
C GLU A 105 -1.49 -3.06 0.73
N TRP A 106 -0.84 -2.25 -0.09
CA TRP A 106 -1.44 -1.62 -1.26
C TRP A 106 -0.74 -2.08 -2.54
N GLN A 107 -1.51 -2.19 -3.62
CA GLN A 107 -0.92 -2.26 -4.94
C GLN A 107 -0.11 -0.99 -5.18
N VAL A 108 1.11 -1.14 -5.69
CA VAL A 108 2.02 0.01 -5.82
C VAL A 108 1.47 1.13 -6.71
N GLU A 109 0.62 0.77 -7.68
CA GLU A 109 -0.01 1.74 -8.58
C GLU A 109 -0.82 2.80 -7.83
N PHE A 110 -1.36 2.46 -6.66
CA PHE A 110 -2.13 3.42 -5.86
C PHE A 110 -1.25 4.49 -5.22
N LEU A 111 0.07 4.31 -5.22
CA LEU A 111 0.99 5.35 -4.75
C LEU A 111 1.08 6.54 -5.70
N SER A 112 0.45 6.46 -6.88
CA SER A 112 0.27 7.62 -7.76
C SER A 112 -0.74 8.62 -7.18
N ARG A 113 -1.52 8.22 -6.18
CA ARG A 113 -2.41 9.15 -5.46
C ARG A 113 -1.56 10.18 -4.71
N PRO A 114 -2.05 11.42 -4.55
CA PRO A 114 -1.33 12.42 -3.76
C PRO A 114 -1.14 11.91 -2.32
N ARG A 115 0.02 12.21 -1.75
CA ARG A 115 0.25 11.93 -0.33
C ARG A 115 -0.74 12.73 0.50
N ARG A 116 -1.31 12.11 1.54
CA ARG A 116 -2.27 12.77 2.41
C ARG A 116 -1.68 14.05 3.06
N THR A 117 -2.49 15.08 3.10
CA THR A 117 -2.22 16.28 3.90
C THR A 117 -3.31 16.39 4.96
N PRO A 118 -3.17 17.30 5.96
CA PRO A 118 -4.22 17.50 6.95
C PRO A 118 -5.58 17.91 6.35
N ARG A 119 -5.60 18.41 5.12
CA ARG A 119 -6.83 18.84 4.45
C ARG A 119 -7.46 17.77 3.56
N THR A 120 -6.72 16.72 3.22
CA THR A 120 -7.20 15.72 2.24
C THR A 120 -8.54 15.12 2.65
N ILE A 121 -8.64 14.59 3.86
CA ILE A 121 -9.88 13.95 4.30
C ILE A 121 -10.97 14.97 4.64
N PRO A 122 -10.67 16.07 5.37
CA PRO A 122 -11.71 17.08 5.59
C PRO A 122 -12.30 17.64 4.30
N ASP A 123 -11.51 17.91 3.28
CA ASP A 123 -12.01 18.39 2.00
C ASP A 123 -12.89 17.36 1.30
N PHE A 124 -12.51 16.09 1.35
CA PHE A 124 -13.33 14.99 0.79
C PHE A 124 -14.67 14.85 1.52
N MET A 125 -14.67 15.02 2.85
CA MET A 125 -15.85 14.84 3.69
C MET A 125 -16.72 16.09 3.78
N ALA A 126 -16.28 17.21 3.23
CA ALA A 126 -17.01 18.47 3.35
C ALA A 126 -18.39 18.38 2.69
N PRO A 127 -19.44 19.01 3.28
CA PRO A 127 -20.78 18.99 2.68
C PRO A 127 -20.81 19.57 1.27
N ASP A 128 -19.90 20.52 0.96
CA ASP A 128 -19.77 21.16 -0.35
C ASP A 128 -18.65 20.57 -1.20
N ALA A 129 -18.20 19.35 -0.89
CA ALA A 129 -17.15 18.69 -1.66
C ALA A 129 -17.57 18.56 -3.13
N PRO A 130 -16.62 18.68 -4.07
CA PRO A 130 -16.91 18.53 -5.49
C PRO A 130 -17.50 17.15 -5.81
N ARG A 131 -18.33 17.09 -6.86
CA ARG A 131 -18.92 15.81 -7.30
C ARG A 131 -17.85 14.79 -7.70
N ASN A 132 -16.70 15.25 -8.21
CA ASN A 132 -15.59 14.41 -8.61
C ASN A 132 -14.58 14.18 -7.48
N ARG A 133 -14.99 14.30 -6.23
CA ARG A 133 -14.10 14.16 -5.07
C ARG A 133 -13.35 12.83 -5.05
N LEU A 134 -13.97 11.74 -5.54
CA LEU A 134 -13.29 10.45 -5.63
C LEU A 134 -12.12 10.51 -6.61
N ALA A 135 -12.32 11.11 -7.78
CA ALA A 135 -11.24 11.26 -8.75
C ALA A 135 -10.11 12.14 -8.18
N ILE A 136 -10.46 13.19 -7.46
CA ILE A 136 -9.48 14.07 -6.81
C ILE A 136 -8.63 13.30 -5.80
N ILE A 137 -9.27 12.57 -4.88
CA ILE A 137 -8.53 11.86 -3.83
C ILE A 137 -7.69 10.70 -4.41
N ARG A 138 -8.11 10.16 -5.56
CA ARG A 138 -7.37 9.10 -6.27
C ARG A 138 -6.29 9.64 -7.19
N GLY A 139 -6.11 10.97 -7.26
CA GLY A 139 -5.10 11.56 -8.13
C GLY A 139 -5.41 11.41 -9.62
N GLN A 140 -6.67 11.33 -9.98
CA GLN A 140 -7.12 11.10 -11.37
C GLN A 140 -7.57 12.40 -12.07
N VAL A 141 -7.34 13.52 -11.43
CA VAL A 141 -7.73 14.83 -11.97
C VAL A 141 -6.51 15.69 -12.16
#